data_be4222b834f3ca26e514318f34c40ab1
#
_entry.id   be4222b834f3ca26e514318f34c40ab1
#
_cell.length_a   1.000
_cell.length_b   1.000
_cell.length_c   1.000
_cell.angle_alpha   90.00
_cell.angle_beta   90.00
_cell.angle_gamma   90.00
#
_symmetry.space_group_name_H-M   'P 1'
#
loop_
_entity.id
_entity.type
_entity.pdbx_description
1 polymer ?
#
loop_
_entity_poly.entity_id
_entity_poly.type
_entity_poly.pdbx_seq_one_letter_code
_entity_poly.pdbx_strand_id
1 'polypeptide(L)'
;MALDTSKVLLPKEVATVITKRAKDTSTIAALSPSEPQLFLDKDYMVFTGNSEAEVVAEGAQKSSYEETLTPVVGKRFKVQTTTRLSNELQWADDDAKLEIISKIQAAQAAAMGRVLDYVVYHAFDPKKKTTLEGFNALAKSAVSVPATDDRVADIDSLAEAVSDEYDINGIALSKTMANELRKIRVPSA
;
A
#
# COMPACT_ATOMS: atom_id res chain seq x y z
N MET A 1 31.35 18.04 16.84
CA MET A 1 30.68 16.90 17.52
C MET A 1 29.44 16.54 16.73
N ALA A 2 29.45 15.37 16.12
CA ALA A 2 28.22 14.85 15.51
C ALA A 2 27.29 14.43 16.64
N LEU A 3 26.09 15.00 16.69
CA LEU A 3 25.04 14.52 17.59
C LEU A 3 24.70 13.09 17.20
N ASP A 4 25.02 12.16 18.06
CA ASP A 4 24.68 10.76 17.90
C ASP A 4 23.16 10.63 17.95
N THR A 5 22.57 10.22 16.82
CA THR A 5 21.12 10.05 16.65
C THR A 5 20.53 8.92 17.50
N SER A 6 21.38 8.14 18.17
CA SER A 6 20.95 7.07 19.08
C SER A 6 20.29 7.56 20.37
N LYS A 7 20.40 8.86 20.68
CA LYS A 7 19.89 9.46 21.93
C LYS A 7 18.64 10.33 21.78
N VAL A 8 18.16 10.60 20.57
CA VAL A 8 16.90 11.31 20.36
C VAL A 8 15.78 10.30 20.18
N LEU A 9 15.30 9.76 21.28
CA LEU A 9 14.02 9.04 21.30
C LEU A 9 12.92 10.06 20.99
N LEU A 10 12.34 9.96 19.81
CA LEU A 10 11.11 10.67 19.49
C LEU A 10 10.05 10.33 20.55
N PRO A 11 9.40 11.31 21.17
CA PRO A 11 8.30 11.03 22.07
C PRO A 11 7.29 10.10 21.40
N LYS A 12 6.78 9.11 22.13
CA LYS A 12 5.86 8.10 21.62
C LYS A 12 4.66 8.71 20.90
N GLU A 13 4.16 9.83 21.40
CA GLU A 13 3.06 10.60 20.80
C GLU A 13 3.40 11.13 19.40
N VAL A 14 4.58 11.70 19.22
CA VAL A 14 5.04 12.22 17.92
C VAL A 14 5.21 11.07 16.91
N ALA A 15 5.77 9.95 17.32
CA ALA A 15 5.90 8.78 16.47
C ALA A 15 4.52 8.24 16.04
N THR A 16 3.54 8.23 16.93
CA THR A 16 2.17 7.81 16.65
C THR A 16 1.48 8.73 15.64
N VAL A 17 1.63 10.05 15.78
CA VAL A 17 1.05 11.03 14.86
C VAL A 17 1.66 10.90 13.47
N ILE A 18 2.99 10.74 13.36
CA ILE A 18 3.67 10.54 12.07
C ILE A 18 3.18 9.26 11.41
N THR A 19 3.07 8.16 12.14
CA THR A 19 2.61 6.87 11.61
C THR A 19 1.16 6.96 11.12
N LYS A 20 0.27 7.61 11.87
CA LYS A 20 -1.12 7.82 11.46
C LYS A 20 -1.20 8.64 10.17
N ARG A 21 -0.51 9.78 10.09
CA ARG A 21 -0.49 10.62 8.89
C ARG A 21 0.15 9.92 7.69
N ALA A 22 1.15 9.06 7.90
CA ALA A 22 1.74 8.26 6.82
C ALA A 22 0.73 7.26 6.25
N LYS A 23 -0.10 6.62 7.08
CA LYS A 23 -1.19 5.76 6.64
C LYS A 23 -2.25 6.55 5.86
N ASP A 24 -2.63 7.73 6.35
CA ASP A 24 -3.64 8.58 5.70
C ASP A 24 -3.19 9.10 4.32
N THR A 25 -1.88 9.11 4.03
CA THR A 25 -1.33 9.52 2.72
C THR A 25 -1.01 8.39 1.77
N SER A 26 -1.05 7.15 2.22
CA SER A 26 -0.80 5.95 1.42
C SER A 26 -2.12 5.42 0.82
N THR A 27 -2.13 5.17 -0.48
CA THR A 27 -3.29 4.60 -1.17
C THR A 27 -3.49 3.13 -0.80
N ILE A 28 -2.41 2.37 -0.65
CA ILE A 28 -2.51 0.96 -0.23
C ILE A 28 -3.06 0.82 1.19
N ALA A 29 -2.66 1.72 2.10
CA ALA A 29 -3.16 1.71 3.46
C ALA A 29 -4.65 2.12 3.57
N ALA A 30 -5.15 2.86 2.59
CA ALA A 30 -6.57 3.22 2.50
C ALA A 30 -7.43 2.09 1.92
N LEU A 31 -6.89 1.31 0.97
CA LEU A 31 -7.61 0.23 0.29
C LEU A 31 -7.49 -1.12 0.99
N SER A 32 -6.39 -1.35 1.72
CA SER A 32 -6.14 -2.62 2.40
C SER A 32 -6.07 -2.42 3.91
N PRO A 33 -6.78 -3.23 4.70
CA PRO A 33 -6.70 -3.19 6.15
C PRO A 33 -5.27 -3.54 6.60
N SER A 34 -4.76 -2.83 7.60
CA SER A 34 -3.45 -3.11 8.20
C SER A 34 -3.62 -3.84 9.52
N GLU A 35 -2.96 -4.98 9.67
CA GLU A 35 -2.87 -5.70 10.94
C GLU A 35 -1.58 -5.32 11.67
N PRO A 36 -1.64 -5.03 12.98
CA PRO A 36 -0.44 -4.85 13.78
C PRO A 36 0.31 -6.18 13.93
N GLN A 37 1.59 -6.20 13.59
CA GLN A 37 2.44 -7.37 13.74
C GLN A 37 3.55 -7.11 14.76
N LEU A 38 3.93 -8.15 15.50
CA LEU A 38 5.17 -8.17 16.26
C LEU A 38 6.37 -8.23 15.28
N PHE A 39 7.57 -7.92 15.77
CA PHE A 39 8.81 -7.88 14.96
C PHE A 39 9.28 -9.25 14.44
N LEU A 40 8.41 -10.23 14.36
CA LEU A 40 8.68 -11.57 13.83
C LEU A 40 8.19 -11.68 12.39
N ASP A 41 8.90 -12.47 11.57
CA ASP A 41 8.41 -12.85 10.26
C ASP A 41 7.17 -13.73 10.44
N LYS A 42 6.13 -13.45 9.67
CA LYS A 42 4.88 -14.20 9.71
C LYS A 42 4.69 -14.90 8.38
N ASP A 43 4.64 -16.21 8.43
CA ASP A 43 4.28 -17.02 7.29
C ASP A 43 2.77 -17.19 7.27
N TYR A 44 2.19 -16.99 6.11
CA TYR A 44 0.76 -17.21 5.86
C TYR A 44 0.59 -18.51 5.09
N MET A 45 -0.34 -19.35 5.52
CA MET A 45 -0.79 -20.51 4.75
C MET A 45 -1.99 -20.07 3.91
N VAL A 46 -1.86 -20.20 2.61
CA VAL A 46 -2.92 -19.91 1.65
C VAL A 46 -3.43 -21.21 1.08
N PHE A 47 -4.74 -21.42 1.14
CA PHE A 47 -5.41 -22.51 0.46
C PHE A 47 -5.52 -22.16 -1.02
N THR A 48 -4.96 -23.00 -1.89
CA THR A 48 -4.94 -22.81 -3.35
C THR A 48 -5.76 -23.87 -4.07
N GLY A 49 -6.87 -24.25 -3.51
CA GLY A 49 -7.76 -25.25 -4.13
C GLY A 49 -9.19 -24.70 -4.20
N ASN A 50 -9.85 -24.94 -5.32
CA ASN A 50 -11.29 -24.74 -5.43
C ASN A 50 -11.99 -26.03 -5.04
N SER A 51 -12.60 -26.06 -3.84
CA SER A 51 -13.43 -27.17 -3.44
C SER A 51 -14.80 -27.06 -4.14
N GLU A 52 -15.06 -27.94 -5.09
CA GLU A 52 -16.37 -28.04 -5.71
C GLU A 52 -17.22 -29.11 -5.02
N ALA A 53 -18.49 -28.80 -4.79
CA ALA A 53 -19.46 -29.74 -4.24
C ALA A 53 -20.03 -30.61 -5.36
N GLU A 54 -20.01 -31.92 -5.18
CA GLU A 54 -20.53 -32.92 -6.13
C GLU A 54 -21.88 -33.44 -5.66
N VAL A 55 -22.81 -33.57 -6.60
CA VAL A 55 -24.08 -34.30 -6.37
C VAL A 55 -23.88 -35.77 -6.63
N VAL A 56 -23.89 -36.57 -5.57
CA VAL A 56 -23.65 -38.04 -5.68
C VAL A 56 -24.97 -38.78 -5.50
N ALA A 57 -25.25 -39.72 -6.37
CA ALA A 57 -26.41 -40.59 -6.26
C ALA A 57 -26.27 -41.55 -5.06
N GLU A 58 -27.41 -42.00 -4.51
CA GLU A 58 -27.42 -42.93 -3.38
C GLU A 58 -26.66 -44.20 -3.69
N GLY A 59 -25.63 -44.53 -2.89
CA GLY A 59 -24.77 -45.68 -3.07
C GLY A 59 -23.59 -45.50 -4.04
N ALA A 60 -23.39 -44.32 -4.65
CA ALA A 60 -22.26 -44.07 -5.50
C ALA A 60 -20.99 -43.74 -4.68
N GLN A 61 -19.84 -43.99 -5.27
CA GLN A 61 -18.53 -43.70 -4.66
C GLN A 61 -18.33 -42.18 -4.63
N LYS A 62 -17.92 -41.65 -3.46
CA LYS A 62 -17.59 -40.24 -3.29
C LYS A 62 -16.22 -39.96 -3.89
N SER A 63 -16.07 -38.85 -4.62
CA SER A 63 -14.77 -38.32 -5.02
C SER A 63 -14.00 -37.77 -3.81
N SER A 64 -12.69 -37.92 -3.80
CA SER A 64 -11.83 -37.29 -2.80
C SER A 64 -11.23 -36.03 -3.40
N TYR A 65 -11.27 -34.98 -2.64
CA TYR A 65 -10.68 -33.69 -2.99
C TYR A 65 -9.43 -33.44 -2.13
N GLU A 66 -8.32 -33.03 -2.77
CA GLU A 66 -7.09 -32.69 -2.08
C GLU A 66 -6.91 -31.16 -2.12
N GLU A 67 -6.88 -30.55 -0.95
CA GLU A 67 -6.52 -29.14 -0.81
C GLU A 67 -5.01 -28.98 -0.69
N THR A 68 -4.44 -28.04 -1.46
CA THR A 68 -3.02 -27.73 -1.40
C THR A 68 -2.80 -26.47 -0.56
N LEU A 69 -2.00 -26.61 0.49
CA LEU A 69 -1.55 -25.49 1.34
C LEU A 69 -0.23 -24.94 0.80
N THR A 70 -0.24 -23.70 0.37
CA THR A 70 0.97 -23.01 -0.10
C THR A 70 1.42 -21.99 0.95
N PRO A 71 2.65 -22.11 1.51
CA PRO A 71 3.17 -21.12 2.44
C PRO A 71 3.58 -19.85 1.68
N VAL A 72 3.10 -18.70 2.14
CA VAL A 72 3.52 -17.38 1.66
C VAL A 72 4.32 -16.69 2.75
N VAL A 73 5.60 -16.47 2.50
CA VAL A 73 6.52 -15.83 3.45
C VAL A 73 6.39 -14.32 3.35
N GLY A 74 6.01 -13.68 4.46
CA GLY A 74 5.94 -12.23 4.57
C GLY A 74 7.35 -11.60 4.63
N LYS A 75 7.66 -10.67 3.72
CA LYS A 75 8.92 -9.91 3.76
C LYS A 75 8.75 -8.56 4.43
N ARG A 76 9.75 -8.22 5.25
CA ARG A 76 9.81 -6.94 5.96
C ARG A 76 10.69 -5.94 5.22
N PHE A 77 10.32 -4.69 5.27
CA PHE A 77 11.18 -3.59 4.88
C PHE A 77 11.11 -2.46 5.91
N LYS A 78 12.17 -1.69 6.02
CA LYS A 78 12.26 -0.55 6.93
C LYS A 78 12.25 0.74 6.13
N VAL A 79 11.29 1.61 6.43
CA VAL A 79 11.23 2.96 5.89
C VAL A 79 11.81 3.93 6.91
N GLN A 80 12.70 4.81 6.48
CA GLN A 80 13.24 5.86 7.32
C GLN A 80 13.31 7.18 6.57
N THR A 81 13.06 8.26 7.27
CA THR A 81 13.29 9.62 6.81
C THR A 81 14.03 10.41 7.88
N THR A 82 14.96 11.24 7.47
CA THR A 82 15.77 12.05 8.38
C THR A 82 15.80 13.48 7.88
N THR A 83 15.48 14.43 8.76
CA THR A 83 15.59 15.86 8.49
C THR A 83 16.62 16.45 9.45
N ARG A 84 17.56 17.19 8.92
CA ARG A 84 18.51 17.97 9.72
C ARG A 84 17.95 19.37 9.90
N LEU A 85 17.94 19.83 11.14
CA LEU A 85 17.55 21.19 11.49
C LEU A 85 18.83 22.00 11.72
N SER A 86 18.82 23.29 11.31
CA SER A 86 19.92 24.20 11.59
C SER A 86 19.88 24.65 13.06
N ASN A 87 21.06 25.02 13.60
CA ASN A 87 21.13 25.56 14.96
C ASN A 87 20.37 26.88 15.11
N GLU A 88 20.17 27.61 14.03
CA GLU A 88 19.41 28.88 14.01
C GLU A 88 17.94 28.66 14.44
N LEU A 89 17.38 27.48 14.16
CA LEU A 89 16.04 27.14 14.61
C LEU A 89 15.93 27.07 16.14
N GLN A 90 17.03 26.83 16.86
CA GLN A 90 17.03 26.82 18.33
C GLN A 90 16.80 28.22 18.93
N TRP A 91 17.11 29.28 18.17
CA TRP A 91 16.95 30.67 18.57
C TRP A 91 15.68 31.31 18.03
N ALA A 92 14.92 30.57 17.22
CA ALA A 92 13.62 31.07 16.79
C ALA A 92 12.63 31.09 17.96
N ASP A 93 11.61 31.91 17.84
CA ASP A 93 10.49 31.96 18.78
C ASP A 93 9.76 30.59 18.86
N ASP A 94 9.19 30.27 20.03
CA ASP A 94 8.63 28.95 20.28
C ASP A 94 7.44 28.62 19.37
N ASP A 95 6.62 29.61 19.05
CA ASP A 95 5.49 29.42 18.12
C ASP A 95 5.98 29.13 16.69
N ALA A 96 7.01 29.84 16.22
CA ALA A 96 7.63 29.58 14.92
C ALA A 96 8.30 28.20 14.86
N LYS A 97 8.93 27.75 15.95
CA LYS A 97 9.50 26.39 16.05
C LYS A 97 8.43 25.31 15.91
N LEU A 98 7.31 25.44 16.61
CA LEU A 98 6.21 24.49 16.58
C LEU A 98 5.60 24.38 15.17
N GLU A 99 5.44 25.49 14.47
CA GLU A 99 4.93 25.52 13.11
C GLU A 99 5.89 24.81 12.13
N ILE A 100 7.18 25.11 12.21
CA ILE A 100 8.20 24.48 11.36
C ILE A 100 8.28 22.98 11.61
N ILE A 101 8.30 22.55 12.87
CA ILE A 101 8.32 21.14 13.24
C ILE A 101 7.07 20.42 12.72
N SER A 102 5.89 21.02 12.84
CA SER A 102 4.65 20.44 12.32
C SER A 102 4.67 20.26 10.79
N LYS A 103 5.19 21.26 10.05
CA LYS A 103 5.37 21.17 8.58
C LYS A 103 6.36 20.08 8.20
N ILE A 104 7.48 19.94 8.93
CA ILE A 104 8.46 18.89 8.70
C ILE A 104 7.84 17.51 8.95
N GLN A 105 7.10 17.34 10.05
CA GLN A 105 6.41 16.08 10.37
C GLN A 105 5.40 15.69 9.28
N ALA A 106 4.63 16.66 8.78
CA ALA A 106 3.69 16.41 7.68
C ALA A 106 4.40 15.99 6.39
N ALA A 107 5.51 16.65 6.05
CA ALA A 107 6.31 16.29 4.88
C ALA A 107 6.96 14.90 5.01
N GLN A 108 7.46 14.56 6.19
CA GLN A 108 8.01 13.22 6.48
C GLN A 108 6.94 12.13 6.38
N ALA A 109 5.76 12.37 6.95
CA ALA A 109 4.64 11.44 6.88
C ALA A 109 4.21 11.18 5.42
N ALA A 110 4.07 12.24 4.62
CA ALA A 110 3.75 12.11 3.19
C ALA A 110 4.84 11.37 2.40
N ALA A 111 6.10 11.59 2.74
CA ALA A 111 7.22 10.86 2.13
C ALA A 111 7.19 9.35 2.48
N MET A 112 6.87 9.01 3.74
CA MET A 112 6.75 7.62 4.18
C MET A 112 5.59 6.90 3.52
N GLY A 113 4.41 7.52 3.42
CA GLY A 113 3.25 6.97 2.72
C GLY A 113 3.54 6.70 1.25
N ARG A 114 4.22 7.64 0.57
CA ARG A 114 4.63 7.47 -0.82
C ARG A 114 5.62 6.31 -1.02
N VAL A 115 6.60 6.16 -0.12
CA VAL A 115 7.53 5.03 -0.19
C VAL A 115 6.80 3.70 0.01
N LEU A 116 5.83 3.65 0.93
CA LEU A 116 5.00 2.47 1.14
C LEU A 116 4.26 2.07 -0.16
N ASP A 117 3.62 3.04 -0.81
CA ASP A 117 2.95 2.79 -2.08
C ASP A 117 3.91 2.29 -3.17
N TYR A 118 5.08 2.94 -3.34
CA TYR A 118 6.07 2.50 -4.32
C TYR A 118 6.62 1.10 -4.08
N VAL A 119 6.84 0.73 -2.82
CA VAL A 119 7.33 -0.61 -2.47
C VAL A 119 6.27 -1.67 -2.75
N VAL A 120 5.02 -1.44 -2.36
CA VAL A 120 3.95 -2.43 -2.53
C VAL A 120 3.53 -2.56 -4.01
N TYR A 121 3.29 -1.44 -4.70
CA TYR A 121 2.84 -1.50 -6.09
C TYR A 121 3.95 -1.91 -7.07
N HIS A 122 5.20 -1.45 -6.86
CA HIS A 122 6.26 -1.56 -7.86
C HIS A 122 7.52 -2.27 -7.37
N ALA A 123 7.62 -2.66 -6.10
CA ALA A 123 8.86 -3.15 -5.48
C ALA A 123 10.05 -2.21 -5.74
N PHE A 124 9.87 -0.91 -5.58
CA PHE A 124 10.80 0.13 -6.01
C PHE A 124 11.12 1.11 -4.87
N ASP A 125 12.42 1.43 -4.71
CA ASP A 125 12.88 2.49 -3.81
C ASP A 125 12.93 3.83 -4.57
N PRO A 126 12.02 4.79 -4.28
CA PRO A 126 11.95 6.05 -5.02
C PRO A 126 13.14 6.97 -4.76
N LYS A 127 13.86 6.82 -3.65
CA LYS A 127 15.04 7.64 -3.32
C LYS A 127 16.27 7.13 -4.04
N LYS A 128 16.52 5.83 -4.02
CA LYS A 128 17.68 5.20 -4.68
C LYS A 128 17.43 4.95 -6.16
N LYS A 129 16.17 4.99 -6.61
CA LYS A 129 15.74 4.66 -7.98
C LYS A 129 16.13 3.24 -8.39
N THR A 130 16.03 2.30 -7.46
CA THR A 130 16.39 0.89 -7.65
C THR A 130 15.21 -0.02 -7.33
N THR A 131 15.12 -1.14 -8.04
CA THR A 131 14.17 -2.20 -7.71
C THR A 131 14.65 -2.95 -6.47
N LEU A 132 13.72 -3.31 -5.60
CA LEU A 132 13.99 -4.08 -4.39
C LEU A 132 13.97 -5.58 -4.73
N GLU A 133 15.09 -6.25 -4.48
CA GLU A 133 15.20 -7.68 -4.73
C GLU A 133 14.37 -8.49 -3.73
N GLY A 134 13.70 -9.51 -4.25
CA GLY A 134 12.92 -10.44 -3.46
C GLY A 134 11.60 -9.91 -2.93
N PHE A 135 11.10 -8.77 -3.43
CA PHE A 135 9.73 -8.30 -3.25
C PHE A 135 8.93 -8.53 -4.54
N ASN A 136 7.74 -9.06 -4.40
CA ASN A 136 6.81 -9.19 -5.53
C ASN A 136 6.01 -7.88 -5.65
N ALA A 137 6.14 -7.22 -6.79
CA ALA A 137 5.36 -6.03 -7.08
C ALA A 137 3.90 -6.39 -7.36
N LEU A 138 2.95 -5.74 -6.72
CA LEU A 138 1.53 -5.97 -6.97
C LEU A 138 1.19 -5.76 -8.47
N ALA A 139 1.79 -4.76 -9.10
CA ALA A 139 1.61 -4.49 -10.53
C ALA A 139 2.09 -5.59 -11.48
N LYS A 140 2.93 -6.53 -10.99
CA LYS A 140 3.39 -7.68 -11.79
C LYS A 140 2.54 -8.94 -11.59
N SER A 141 1.89 -9.05 -10.44
CA SER A 141 1.07 -10.21 -10.08
C SER A 141 -0.42 -9.99 -10.33
N ALA A 142 -0.84 -8.74 -10.53
CA ALA A 142 -2.23 -8.41 -10.80
C ALA A 142 -2.63 -8.73 -12.25
N VAL A 143 -3.90 -9.03 -12.45
CA VAL A 143 -4.52 -9.10 -13.78
C VAL A 143 -4.37 -7.75 -14.46
N SER A 144 -3.93 -7.72 -15.70
CA SER A 144 -3.75 -6.49 -16.47
C SER A 144 -4.65 -6.47 -17.69
N VAL A 145 -5.34 -5.37 -17.87
CA VAL A 145 -6.16 -5.09 -19.08
C VAL A 145 -5.46 -4.01 -19.89
N PRO A 146 -5.30 -4.16 -21.22
CA PRO A 146 -4.68 -3.15 -22.04
C PRO A 146 -5.54 -1.87 -22.05
N ALA A 147 -4.89 -0.71 -21.85
CA ALA A 147 -5.56 0.58 -21.87
C ALA A 147 -5.97 0.96 -23.30
N THR A 148 -7.18 1.49 -23.46
CA THR A 148 -7.73 2.01 -24.72
C THR A 148 -7.82 3.55 -24.67
N ASP A 149 -8.42 4.16 -25.68
CA ASP A 149 -8.71 5.60 -25.66
C ASP A 149 -9.98 5.93 -24.84
N ASP A 150 -10.83 4.95 -24.56
CA ASP A 150 -12.03 5.09 -23.73
C ASP A 150 -11.75 4.66 -22.28
N ARG A 151 -11.57 5.65 -21.40
CA ARG A 151 -11.25 5.43 -19.99
C ARG A 151 -12.38 4.84 -19.17
N VAL A 152 -13.61 5.00 -19.60
CA VAL A 152 -14.78 4.41 -18.93
C VAL A 152 -14.82 2.91 -19.25
N ALA A 153 -14.69 2.57 -20.53
CA ALA A 153 -14.60 1.18 -20.95
C ALA A 153 -13.41 0.43 -20.34
N ASP A 154 -12.26 1.12 -20.14
CA ASP A 154 -11.10 0.54 -19.46
C ASP A 154 -11.43 0.15 -18.01
N ILE A 155 -12.17 1.00 -17.28
CA ILE A 155 -12.58 0.73 -15.89
C ILE A 155 -13.60 -0.42 -15.85
N ASP A 156 -14.55 -0.43 -16.75
CA ASP A 156 -15.55 -1.50 -16.83
C ASP A 156 -14.90 -2.84 -17.14
N SER A 157 -13.94 -2.88 -18.07
CA SER A 157 -13.17 -4.08 -18.39
C SER A 157 -12.31 -4.58 -17.23
N LEU A 158 -11.71 -3.66 -16.45
CA LEU A 158 -10.99 -4.01 -15.22
C LEU A 158 -11.93 -4.58 -14.16
N ALA A 159 -13.11 -3.98 -14.02
CA ALA A 159 -14.11 -4.45 -13.07
C ALA A 159 -14.61 -5.85 -13.46
N GLU A 160 -14.90 -6.10 -14.74
CA GLU A 160 -15.32 -7.40 -15.24
C GLU A 160 -14.25 -8.47 -15.01
N ALA A 161 -12.97 -8.15 -15.24
CA ALA A 161 -11.87 -9.09 -15.08
C ALA A 161 -11.62 -9.54 -13.62
N VAL A 162 -12.17 -8.83 -12.62
CA VAL A 162 -11.99 -9.12 -11.20
C VAL A 162 -13.29 -9.56 -10.51
N SER A 163 -14.45 -9.19 -11.07
CA SER A 163 -15.76 -9.40 -10.42
C SER A 163 -16.17 -10.86 -10.30
N ASP A 164 -15.60 -11.77 -11.09
CA ASP A 164 -15.94 -13.20 -11.04
C ASP A 164 -15.46 -13.87 -9.73
N GLU A 165 -14.37 -13.35 -9.14
CA GLU A 165 -13.78 -13.94 -7.94
C GLU A 165 -13.89 -13.04 -6.71
N TYR A 166 -13.99 -11.71 -6.90
CA TYR A 166 -13.88 -10.74 -5.81
C TYR A 166 -14.87 -9.59 -5.92
N ASP A 167 -15.41 -9.17 -4.79
CA ASP A 167 -16.20 -7.94 -4.70
C ASP A 167 -15.28 -6.70 -4.72
N ILE A 168 -15.55 -5.78 -5.63
CA ILE A 168 -14.79 -4.53 -5.79
C ILE A 168 -15.32 -3.50 -4.81
N ASN A 169 -14.49 -3.08 -3.85
CA ASN A 169 -14.82 -2.10 -2.83
C ASN A 169 -14.03 -0.78 -2.94
N GLY A 170 -13.08 -0.69 -3.86
CA GLY A 170 -12.29 0.52 -4.05
C GLY A 170 -11.45 0.50 -5.31
N ILE A 171 -11.07 1.68 -5.78
CA ILE A 171 -10.23 1.87 -6.95
C ILE A 171 -9.15 2.92 -6.66
N ALA A 172 -7.90 2.63 -7.02
CA ALA A 172 -6.80 3.57 -6.97
C ALA A 172 -6.46 4.09 -8.36
N LEU A 173 -6.50 5.40 -8.54
CA LEU A 173 -6.25 6.04 -9.84
C LEU A 173 -4.99 6.93 -9.77
N SER A 174 -4.22 6.95 -10.85
CA SER A 174 -3.19 7.98 -11.04
C SER A 174 -3.85 9.36 -11.20
N LYS A 175 -3.10 10.44 -10.87
CA LYS A 175 -3.60 11.81 -11.08
C LYS A 175 -3.96 12.09 -12.54
N THR A 176 -3.23 11.50 -13.48
CA THR A 176 -3.50 11.63 -14.91
C THR A 176 -4.84 11.01 -15.26
N MET A 177 -5.08 9.76 -14.88
CA MET A 177 -6.32 9.05 -15.10
C MET A 177 -7.51 9.76 -14.45
N ALA A 178 -7.36 10.21 -13.20
CA ALA A 178 -8.40 10.96 -12.50
C ALA A 178 -8.74 12.28 -13.21
N ASN A 179 -7.75 12.97 -13.79
CA ASN A 179 -8.00 14.18 -14.58
C ASN A 179 -8.66 13.91 -15.92
N GLU A 180 -8.35 12.81 -16.58
CA GLU A 180 -9.01 12.37 -17.81
C GLU A 180 -10.48 12.05 -17.55
N LEU A 181 -10.78 11.28 -16.51
CA LEU A 181 -12.16 10.98 -16.10
C LEU A 181 -12.98 12.25 -15.76
N ARG A 182 -12.37 13.25 -15.11
CA ARG A 182 -13.05 14.53 -14.84
C ARG A 182 -13.43 15.31 -16.09
N LYS A 183 -12.76 15.08 -17.22
CA LYS A 183 -13.06 15.73 -18.48
C LYS A 183 -14.24 15.07 -19.21
N ILE A 184 -14.57 13.83 -18.84
CA ILE A 184 -15.71 13.12 -19.40
C ILE A 184 -16.96 13.76 -18.80
N ARG A 185 -17.63 14.60 -19.60
CA ARG A 185 -18.92 15.18 -19.24
C ARG A 185 -20.01 14.22 -19.70
N VAL A 186 -20.85 13.78 -18.78
CA VAL A 186 -22.08 13.10 -19.15
C VAL A 186 -22.92 14.09 -19.93
N PRO A 187 -23.38 13.78 -21.18
CA PRO A 187 -24.31 14.64 -21.88
C PRO A 187 -25.55 14.81 -20.99
N SER A 188 -25.93 16.04 -20.71
CA SER A 188 -27.23 16.34 -20.08
C SER A 188 -28.32 15.82 -21.01
N ALA A 189 -29.13 14.91 -20.49
CA ALA A 189 -30.34 14.40 -21.19
C ALA A 189 -31.33 15.54 -21.48
#